data_bedd13c6a3e9206b16bbd769cd507471
#
_entry.id   bedd13c6a3e9206b16bbd769cd507471
#
_cell.length_a   1.000
_cell.length_b   1.000
_cell.length_c   1.000
_cell.angle_alpha   90.00
_cell.angle_beta   90.00
_cell.angle_gamma   90.00
#
_symmetry.space_group_name_H-M   'P 1'
#
loop_
_entity.id
_entity.type
_entity.pdbx_description
1 polymer ?
#
loop_
_entity_poly.entity_id
_entity_poly.type
_entity_poly.pdbx_seq_one_letter_code
_entity_poly.pdbx_strand_id
1 'polypeptide(L)'
;MKFETFKAGAWRQRYQYKSFEPVPVNHEWVWEDAPINTLLEAANRALGELNAFSLIVPDIDLFIEMHVVKEAQTSSRIEGTQTGIDEALMSEDQIQPEKRNDWREVRNYIDAVNSAVAELKQLPLSNRLLKQTHEILMRGVRGEHKLPGEFRTSQNWIGGSSLTDAAFIPSHPDGVPDLMSDLEAFWHNEAIVVPHLIRVAISHYQFETIHPFLDGNGRIGRLLIPLYLVSHGLLEKPSL
;
A
#
# COMPACT_ATOMS: atom_id res chain seq x y z
N MET A 1 20.03 -3.00 -15.15
CA MET A 1 19.94 -1.54 -14.91
C MET A 1 20.65 -1.26 -13.60
N LYS A 2 21.50 -0.24 -13.51
CA LYS A 2 22.09 0.19 -12.23
C LYS A 2 21.11 1.12 -11.54
N PHE A 3 20.90 0.97 -10.25
CA PHE A 3 20.02 1.86 -9.48
C PHE A 3 20.45 3.33 -9.61
N GLU A 4 21.76 3.60 -9.63
CA GLU A 4 22.32 4.95 -9.81
C GLU A 4 21.93 5.61 -11.16
N THR A 5 21.64 4.83 -12.18
CA THR A 5 21.28 5.30 -13.53
C THR A 5 19.80 5.09 -13.86
N PHE A 6 19.02 4.57 -12.92
CA PHE A 6 17.60 4.36 -13.11
C PHE A 6 16.88 5.70 -13.24
N LYS A 7 16.14 5.85 -14.33
CA LYS A 7 15.24 6.98 -14.53
C LYS A 7 13.83 6.52 -14.22
N ALA A 8 13.33 6.93 -13.08
CA ALA A 8 12.00 6.56 -12.60
C ALA A 8 10.85 7.03 -13.50
N GLY A 9 11.10 8.03 -14.34
CA GLY A 9 10.12 8.61 -15.24
C GLY A 9 10.57 9.97 -15.78
N ALA A 10 9.63 10.73 -16.30
CA ALA A 10 9.85 12.07 -16.82
C ALA A 10 8.70 13.01 -16.51
N TRP A 11 9.01 14.26 -16.27
CA TRP A 11 8.00 15.31 -16.15
C TRP A 11 7.47 15.68 -17.54
N ARG A 12 6.14 15.63 -17.68
CA ARG A 12 5.44 16.07 -18.90
C ARG A 12 4.68 17.34 -18.67
N GLN A 13 4.88 18.34 -19.56
CA GLN A 13 4.13 19.57 -19.53
C GLN A 13 2.67 19.31 -19.90
N ARG A 14 1.77 19.79 -19.05
CA ARG A 14 0.33 19.89 -19.28
C ARG A 14 -0.05 21.37 -19.46
N TYR A 15 -1.34 21.65 -19.61
CA TYR A 15 -1.75 23.04 -19.86
C TYR A 15 -1.31 24.03 -18.77
N GLN A 16 -1.51 23.69 -17.49
CA GLN A 16 -1.20 24.57 -16.36
C GLN A 16 -0.21 24.00 -15.34
N TYR A 17 0.20 22.73 -15.49
CA TYR A 17 1.07 22.03 -14.54
C TYR A 17 1.99 21.04 -15.26
N LYS A 18 2.89 20.41 -14.52
CA LYS A 18 3.67 19.27 -15.00
C LYS A 18 3.28 18.03 -14.21
N SER A 19 2.90 16.96 -14.89
CA SER A 19 2.71 15.64 -14.26
C SER A 19 3.97 14.79 -14.42
N PHE A 20 4.22 13.93 -13.43
CA PHE A 20 5.30 12.96 -13.51
C PHE A 20 4.76 11.67 -14.16
N GLU A 21 5.35 11.26 -15.27
CA GLU A 21 5.00 10.02 -15.95
C GLU A 21 6.06 8.96 -15.61
N PRO A 22 5.74 8.00 -14.73
CA PRO A 22 6.67 6.94 -14.36
C PRO A 22 6.89 5.98 -15.53
N VAL A 23 8.07 5.35 -15.56
CA VAL A 23 8.30 4.24 -16.49
C VAL A 23 7.61 2.99 -15.99
N PRO A 24 7.18 2.09 -16.87
CA PRO A 24 6.71 0.75 -16.50
C PRO A 24 7.76 -0.01 -15.70
N VAL A 25 7.34 -0.89 -14.79
CA VAL A 25 8.25 -1.67 -13.93
C VAL A 25 8.32 -3.15 -14.30
N ASN A 26 7.46 -3.63 -15.18
CA ASN A 26 7.42 -5.01 -15.62
C ASN A 26 8.49 -5.32 -16.66
N HIS A 27 9.76 -5.25 -16.24
CA HIS A 27 10.95 -5.55 -17.05
C HIS A 27 12.04 -6.15 -16.16
N GLU A 28 13.11 -6.65 -16.77
CA GLU A 28 14.28 -7.16 -16.03
C GLU A 28 14.94 -6.07 -15.18
N TRP A 29 15.27 -6.43 -13.94
CA TRP A 29 15.97 -5.59 -12.99
C TRP A 29 17.33 -6.19 -12.67
N VAL A 30 18.38 -5.39 -12.77
CA VAL A 30 19.75 -5.76 -12.40
C VAL A 30 20.32 -4.67 -11.52
N TRP A 31 20.88 -5.05 -10.38
CA TRP A 31 21.58 -4.14 -9.47
C TRP A 31 22.97 -4.70 -9.12
N GLU A 32 23.90 -3.79 -8.88
CA GLU A 32 25.30 -4.11 -8.57
C GLU A 32 25.72 -3.52 -7.20
N ASP A 33 24.75 -3.11 -6.39
CA ASP A 33 24.96 -2.44 -5.10
C ASP A 33 25.16 -3.48 -3.99
N ALA A 34 26.42 -3.63 -3.51
CA ALA A 34 26.75 -4.56 -2.43
C ALA A 34 25.97 -4.31 -1.12
N PRO A 35 25.76 -3.05 -0.64
CA PRO A 35 24.90 -2.76 0.51
C PRO A 35 23.48 -3.30 0.38
N ILE A 36 22.87 -3.26 -0.78
CA ILE A 36 21.52 -3.81 -1.01
C ILE A 36 21.50 -5.31 -0.77
N ASN A 37 22.52 -6.04 -1.22
CA ASN A 37 22.59 -7.48 -1.01
C ASN A 37 22.71 -7.83 0.49
N THR A 38 23.49 -7.07 1.26
CA THR A 38 23.63 -7.25 2.72
C THR A 38 22.31 -6.93 3.44
N LEU A 39 21.62 -5.86 3.04
CA LEU A 39 20.32 -5.51 3.59
C LEU A 39 19.25 -6.55 3.25
N LEU A 40 19.28 -7.09 2.02
CA LEU A 40 18.36 -8.14 1.58
C LEU A 40 18.55 -9.43 2.39
N GLU A 41 19.81 -9.83 2.66
CA GLU A 41 20.11 -10.97 3.53
C GLU A 41 19.56 -10.76 4.96
N ALA A 42 19.84 -9.60 5.55
CA ALA A 42 19.35 -9.26 6.88
C ALA A 42 17.81 -9.23 6.95
N ALA A 43 17.15 -8.66 5.95
CA ALA A 43 15.71 -8.58 5.88
C ALA A 43 15.06 -9.96 5.69
N ASN A 44 15.61 -10.83 4.82
CA ASN A 44 15.12 -12.20 4.65
C ASN A 44 15.26 -13.02 5.94
N ARG A 45 16.38 -12.86 6.67
CA ARG A 45 16.56 -13.50 7.97
C ARG A 45 15.51 -13.04 8.97
N ALA A 46 15.32 -11.73 9.13
CA ALA A 46 14.31 -11.18 10.03
C ALA A 46 12.89 -11.64 9.70
N LEU A 47 12.55 -11.73 8.41
CA LEU A 47 11.26 -12.25 7.96
C LEU A 47 11.09 -13.73 8.30
N GLY A 48 12.14 -14.54 8.14
CA GLY A 48 12.13 -15.94 8.54
C GLY A 48 12.00 -16.12 10.06
N GLU A 49 12.68 -15.28 10.85
CA GLU A 49 12.55 -15.26 12.31
C GLU A 49 11.13 -14.89 12.75
N LEU A 50 10.51 -13.89 12.10
CA LEU A 50 9.12 -13.50 12.37
C LEU A 50 8.14 -14.65 12.08
N ASN A 51 8.28 -15.32 10.93
CA ASN A 51 7.48 -16.49 10.60
C ASN A 51 7.67 -17.63 11.61
N ALA A 52 8.91 -17.94 11.97
CA ALA A 52 9.20 -18.97 12.96
C ALA A 52 8.60 -18.62 14.36
N PHE A 53 8.69 -17.35 14.74
CA PHE A 53 8.09 -16.86 15.99
C PHE A 53 6.57 -17.04 15.99
N SER A 54 5.91 -16.78 14.86
CA SER A 54 4.45 -16.95 14.72
C SER A 54 3.97 -18.39 14.97
N LEU A 55 4.84 -19.39 14.77
CA LEU A 55 4.52 -20.81 15.01
C LEU A 55 4.57 -21.21 16.50
N ILE A 56 5.24 -20.44 17.35
CA ILE A 56 5.43 -20.76 18.77
C ILE A 56 4.61 -19.89 19.72
N VAL A 57 3.98 -18.84 19.22
CA VAL A 57 3.11 -17.97 20.01
C VAL A 57 1.86 -18.75 20.44
N PRO A 58 1.53 -18.80 21.75
CA PRO A 58 0.42 -19.62 22.28
C PRO A 58 -0.94 -19.25 21.68
N ASP A 59 -1.19 -17.96 21.43
CA ASP A 59 -2.40 -17.45 20.79
C ASP A 59 -2.00 -16.58 19.58
N ILE A 60 -1.78 -17.27 18.47
CA ILE A 60 -1.33 -16.61 17.24
C ILE A 60 -2.43 -15.68 16.67
N ASP A 61 -3.69 -16.01 16.82
CA ASP A 61 -4.78 -15.20 16.25
C ASP A 61 -4.90 -13.88 17.01
N LEU A 62 -4.84 -13.88 18.33
CA LEU A 62 -4.77 -12.67 19.14
C LEU A 62 -3.52 -11.84 18.84
N PHE A 63 -2.36 -12.50 18.71
CA PHE A 63 -1.11 -11.82 18.35
C PHE A 63 -1.24 -11.05 17.03
N ILE A 64 -1.82 -11.67 16.01
CA ILE A 64 -2.02 -11.07 14.70
C ILE A 64 -3.05 -9.95 14.76
N GLU A 65 -4.18 -10.17 15.44
CA GLU A 65 -5.21 -9.14 15.63
C GLU A 65 -4.60 -7.87 16.23
N MET A 66 -3.78 -8.00 17.26
CA MET A 66 -3.09 -6.86 17.89
C MET A 66 -2.10 -6.16 16.95
N HIS A 67 -1.42 -6.90 16.06
CA HIS A 67 -0.54 -6.30 15.06
C HIS A 67 -1.32 -5.58 13.98
N VAL A 68 -2.44 -6.15 13.50
CA VAL A 68 -3.33 -5.48 12.55
C VAL A 68 -3.91 -4.19 13.15
N VAL A 69 -4.33 -4.20 14.42
CA VAL A 69 -4.81 -3.00 15.11
C VAL A 69 -3.71 -1.94 15.23
N LYS A 70 -2.49 -2.35 15.61
CA LYS A 70 -1.34 -1.45 15.73
C LYS A 70 -0.97 -0.84 14.36
N GLU A 71 -0.93 -1.65 13.31
CA GLU A 71 -0.67 -1.18 11.94
C GLU A 71 -1.76 -0.21 11.47
N ALA A 72 -3.03 -0.56 11.67
CA ALA A 72 -4.16 0.28 11.31
C ALA A 72 -4.09 1.66 12.00
N GLN A 73 -3.79 1.67 13.30
CA GLN A 73 -3.62 2.90 14.08
C GLN A 73 -2.42 3.71 13.58
N THR A 74 -1.27 3.07 13.36
CA THR A 74 -0.05 3.74 12.92
C THR A 74 -0.21 4.29 11.50
N SER A 75 -0.74 3.50 10.58
CA SER A 75 -0.98 3.89 9.19
C SER A 75 -1.99 5.02 9.07
N SER A 76 -3.08 4.96 9.82
CA SER A 76 -4.10 6.03 9.84
C SER A 76 -3.58 7.31 10.52
N ARG A 77 -2.71 7.19 11.53
CA ARG A 77 -2.06 8.33 12.19
C ARG A 77 -1.16 9.13 11.25
N ILE A 78 -0.48 8.47 10.32
CA ILE A 78 0.30 9.14 9.26
C ILE A 78 -0.60 10.05 8.42
N GLU A 79 -1.85 9.65 8.20
CA GLU A 79 -2.86 10.42 7.46
C GLU A 79 -3.62 11.43 8.33
N GLY A 80 -3.24 11.57 9.62
CA GLY A 80 -3.74 12.60 10.52
C GLY A 80 -4.82 12.18 11.51
N THR A 81 -5.18 10.90 11.61
CA THR A 81 -6.10 10.43 12.65
C THR A 81 -5.42 10.45 14.04
N GLN A 82 -6.22 10.63 15.09
CA GLN A 82 -5.75 10.72 16.47
C GLN A 82 -6.23 9.57 17.37
N THR A 83 -6.79 8.51 16.79
CA THR A 83 -7.28 7.35 17.54
C THR A 83 -6.13 6.61 18.21
N GLY A 84 -6.22 6.38 19.52
CA GLY A 84 -5.29 5.54 20.27
C GLY A 84 -5.57 4.04 20.07
N ILE A 85 -4.59 3.18 20.42
CA ILE A 85 -4.76 1.71 20.32
C ILE A 85 -5.93 1.26 21.22
N ASP A 86 -6.04 1.80 22.44
CA ASP A 86 -7.13 1.46 23.37
C ASP A 86 -8.50 1.83 22.77
N GLU A 87 -8.60 3.00 22.14
CA GLU A 87 -9.83 3.44 21.46
C GLU A 87 -10.15 2.55 20.25
N ALA A 88 -9.15 2.11 19.49
CA ALA A 88 -9.34 1.22 18.35
C ALA A 88 -9.92 -0.16 18.74
N LEU A 89 -9.73 -0.60 19.97
CA LEU A 89 -10.28 -1.84 20.53
C LEU A 89 -11.68 -1.68 21.12
N MET A 90 -12.15 -0.44 21.34
CA MET A 90 -13.47 -0.17 21.88
C MET A 90 -14.56 -0.27 20.80
N SER A 91 -15.82 -0.44 21.25
CA SER A 91 -16.98 -0.33 20.38
C SER A 91 -17.34 1.14 20.12
N GLU A 92 -18.01 1.42 19.00
CA GLU A 92 -18.32 2.80 18.57
C GLU A 92 -19.13 3.61 19.60
N ASP A 93 -20.01 2.94 20.34
CA ASP A 93 -20.84 3.55 21.38
C ASP A 93 -20.03 4.08 22.59
N GLN A 94 -18.84 3.51 22.81
CA GLN A 94 -17.91 3.94 23.85
C GLN A 94 -17.02 5.10 23.40
N ILE A 95 -17.00 5.43 22.11
CA ILE A 95 -16.18 6.51 21.55
C ILE A 95 -16.91 7.83 21.60
N GLN A 96 -16.22 8.87 22.05
CA GLN A 96 -16.73 10.23 22.05
C GLN A 96 -17.15 10.66 20.64
N PRO A 97 -18.31 11.33 20.47
CA PRO A 97 -18.86 11.67 19.15
C PRO A 97 -17.88 12.37 18.21
N GLU A 98 -17.05 13.28 18.74
CA GLU A 98 -16.04 14.04 17.98
C GLU A 98 -14.88 13.19 17.46
N LYS A 99 -14.64 12.02 18.07
CA LYS A 99 -13.54 11.09 17.69
C LYS A 99 -14.03 9.94 16.79
N ARG A 100 -15.35 9.79 16.59
CA ARG A 100 -15.90 8.64 15.85
C ARG A 100 -15.42 8.54 14.41
N ASN A 101 -15.18 9.66 13.74
CA ASN A 101 -14.69 9.65 12.37
C ASN A 101 -13.27 9.05 12.30
N ASP A 102 -12.38 9.48 13.17
CA ASP A 102 -11.01 8.95 13.26
C ASP A 102 -11.02 7.47 13.66
N TRP A 103 -11.88 7.09 14.62
CA TRP A 103 -12.07 5.70 15.02
C TRP A 103 -12.56 4.83 13.84
N ARG A 104 -13.55 5.30 13.07
CA ARG A 104 -14.04 4.60 11.89
C ARG A 104 -12.97 4.42 10.83
N GLU A 105 -12.10 5.39 10.61
CA GLU A 105 -10.96 5.25 9.68
C GLU A 105 -10.02 4.11 10.09
N VAL A 106 -9.74 3.96 11.39
CA VAL A 106 -8.92 2.85 11.91
C VAL A 106 -9.66 1.51 11.77
N ARG A 107 -10.95 1.47 12.13
CA ARG A 107 -11.78 0.24 11.98
C ARG A 107 -11.89 -0.20 10.53
N ASN A 108 -12.12 0.74 9.61
CA ASN A 108 -12.16 0.43 8.18
C ASN A 108 -10.83 -0.14 7.68
N TYR A 109 -9.70 0.36 8.20
CA TYR A 109 -8.40 -0.20 7.85
C TYR A 109 -8.28 -1.66 8.33
N ILE A 110 -8.68 -1.97 9.56
CA ILE A 110 -8.70 -3.34 10.11
C ILE A 110 -9.59 -4.23 9.24
N ASP A 111 -10.79 -3.78 8.92
CA ASP A 111 -11.74 -4.53 8.09
C ASP A 111 -11.19 -4.73 6.67
N ALA A 112 -10.54 -3.74 6.10
CA ALA A 112 -9.90 -3.80 4.79
C ALA A 112 -8.77 -4.85 4.75
N VAL A 113 -7.89 -4.85 5.76
CA VAL A 113 -6.81 -5.86 5.89
C VAL A 113 -7.40 -7.26 5.98
N ASN A 114 -8.34 -7.46 6.91
CA ASN A 114 -8.92 -8.78 7.17
C ASN A 114 -9.66 -9.32 5.93
N SER A 115 -10.43 -8.47 5.26
CA SER A 115 -11.11 -8.83 4.01
C SER A 115 -10.12 -9.17 2.92
N ALA A 116 -9.09 -8.35 2.70
CA ALA A 116 -8.09 -8.59 1.66
C ALA A 116 -7.32 -9.90 1.87
N VAL A 117 -6.92 -10.18 3.12
CA VAL A 117 -6.24 -11.45 3.47
C VAL A 117 -7.15 -12.66 3.28
N ALA A 118 -8.45 -12.54 3.60
CA ALA A 118 -9.40 -13.60 3.35
C ALA A 118 -9.58 -13.87 1.84
N GLU A 119 -9.68 -12.83 1.03
CA GLU A 119 -9.80 -12.92 -0.43
C GLU A 119 -8.53 -13.50 -1.09
N LEU A 120 -7.32 -13.23 -0.56
CA LEU A 120 -6.06 -13.80 -1.07
C LEU A 120 -6.01 -15.32 -1.01
N LYS A 121 -6.88 -15.99 -0.23
CA LYS A 121 -7.00 -17.45 -0.23
C LYS A 121 -7.64 -18.00 -1.51
N GLN A 122 -8.34 -17.17 -2.26
CA GLN A 122 -9.11 -17.55 -3.46
C GLN A 122 -8.70 -16.76 -4.71
N LEU A 123 -8.19 -15.56 -4.54
CA LEU A 123 -7.83 -14.64 -5.62
C LEU A 123 -6.37 -14.25 -5.51
N PRO A 124 -5.65 -14.08 -6.63
CA PRO A 124 -4.31 -13.52 -6.59
C PRO A 124 -4.34 -12.05 -6.17
N LEU A 125 -3.20 -11.55 -5.70
CA LEU A 125 -2.99 -10.10 -5.55
C LEU A 125 -3.24 -9.43 -6.90
N SER A 126 -4.15 -8.46 -6.95
CA SER A 126 -4.59 -7.85 -8.20
C SER A 126 -5.14 -6.45 -7.99
N ASN A 127 -5.25 -5.67 -9.06
CA ASN A 127 -5.92 -4.37 -9.05
C ASN A 127 -7.37 -4.46 -8.58
N ARG A 128 -8.04 -5.58 -8.90
CA ARG A 128 -9.39 -5.84 -8.40
C ARG A 128 -9.40 -5.93 -6.87
N LEU A 129 -8.47 -6.67 -6.28
CA LEU A 129 -8.37 -6.80 -4.83
C LEU A 129 -8.05 -5.45 -4.18
N LEU A 130 -7.11 -4.68 -4.75
CA LEU A 130 -6.79 -3.34 -4.24
C LEU A 130 -7.99 -2.38 -4.29
N LYS A 131 -8.79 -2.42 -5.36
CA LYS A 131 -10.02 -1.63 -5.47
C LYS A 131 -11.05 -2.01 -4.41
N GLN A 132 -11.29 -3.31 -4.21
CA GLN A 132 -12.20 -3.80 -3.16
C GLN A 132 -11.72 -3.39 -1.76
N THR A 133 -10.41 -3.52 -1.51
CA THR A 133 -9.80 -3.11 -0.25
C THR A 133 -9.95 -1.60 -0.03
N HIS A 134 -9.75 -0.80 -1.07
CA HIS A 134 -9.94 0.65 -1.02
C HIS A 134 -11.41 1.05 -0.76
N GLU A 135 -12.36 0.34 -1.36
CA GLU A 135 -13.79 0.58 -1.11
C GLU A 135 -14.15 0.40 0.37
N ILE A 136 -13.63 -0.68 1.00
CA ILE A 136 -13.84 -0.93 2.43
C ILE A 136 -13.16 0.18 3.26
N LEU A 137 -11.92 0.52 2.93
CA LEU A 137 -11.13 1.53 3.63
C LEU A 137 -11.83 2.89 3.68
N MET A 138 -12.52 3.27 2.61
CA MET A 138 -13.12 4.61 2.45
C MET A 138 -14.60 4.68 2.86
N ARG A 139 -15.18 3.60 3.39
CA ARG A 139 -16.61 3.52 3.70
C ARG A 139 -17.02 4.43 4.87
N GLY A 140 -17.91 5.38 4.64
CA GLY A 140 -18.49 6.22 5.69
C GLY A 140 -17.50 7.14 6.42
N VAL A 141 -16.35 7.44 5.82
CA VAL A 141 -15.30 8.31 6.38
C VAL A 141 -15.00 9.49 5.46
N ARG A 142 -14.08 10.36 5.87
CA ARG A 142 -13.61 11.46 5.01
C ARG A 142 -13.16 10.91 3.65
N GLY A 143 -13.68 11.49 2.57
CA GLY A 143 -13.37 11.05 1.21
C GLY A 143 -14.26 9.93 0.67
N GLU A 144 -15.32 9.50 1.36
CA GLU A 144 -16.28 8.52 0.86
C GLU A 144 -16.91 8.89 -0.50
N HIS A 145 -16.93 10.18 -0.84
CA HIS A 145 -17.40 10.71 -2.12
C HIS A 145 -16.28 10.81 -3.19
N LYS A 146 -15.06 10.37 -2.88
CA LYS A 146 -13.91 10.40 -3.79
C LYS A 146 -13.73 9.07 -4.54
N LEU A 147 -14.81 8.50 -5.05
CA LEU A 147 -14.86 7.28 -5.84
C LEU A 147 -14.19 6.07 -5.14
N PRO A 148 -14.69 5.61 -3.96
CA PRO A 148 -14.18 4.41 -3.31
C PRO A 148 -14.16 3.21 -4.26
N GLY A 149 -13.06 2.47 -4.27
CA GLY A 149 -12.92 1.30 -5.14
C GLY A 149 -12.61 1.59 -6.60
N GLU A 150 -12.51 2.86 -7.01
CA GLU A 150 -12.24 3.20 -8.41
C GLU A 150 -10.95 4.01 -8.57
N PHE A 151 -10.20 3.70 -9.62
CA PHE A 151 -9.08 4.53 -10.02
C PHE A 151 -9.56 5.91 -10.44
N ARG A 152 -8.80 6.93 -10.11
CA ARG A 152 -9.12 8.32 -10.39
C ARG A 152 -9.24 8.60 -11.89
N THR A 153 -10.23 9.41 -12.21
CA THR A 153 -10.48 9.96 -13.56
C THR A 153 -10.15 11.44 -13.64
N SER A 154 -9.71 12.04 -12.52
CA SER A 154 -9.26 13.42 -12.45
C SER A 154 -7.86 13.51 -11.87
N GLN A 155 -7.18 14.66 -12.08
CA GLN A 155 -5.85 14.88 -11.54
C GLN A 155 -5.91 15.11 -10.03
N ASN A 156 -5.08 14.38 -9.31
CA ASN A 156 -4.75 14.62 -7.91
C ASN A 156 -3.32 15.18 -7.77
N TRP A 157 -2.95 15.53 -6.55
CA TRP A 157 -1.60 15.99 -6.22
C TRP A 157 -1.24 15.65 -4.79
N ILE A 158 0.04 15.71 -4.48
CA ILE A 158 0.59 15.45 -3.14
C ILE A 158 1.24 16.73 -2.61
N GLY A 159 0.89 17.10 -1.38
CA GLY A 159 1.33 18.35 -0.75
C GLY A 159 0.73 19.61 -1.40
N GLY A 160 0.79 20.71 -0.69
CA GLY A 160 0.18 21.96 -1.15
C GLY A 160 -1.35 21.97 -1.09
N SER A 161 -1.93 23.09 -1.52
CA SER A 161 -3.38 23.34 -1.53
C SER A 161 -4.01 23.20 -2.92
N SER A 162 -3.20 23.14 -3.96
CA SER A 162 -3.62 23.12 -5.36
C SER A 162 -2.55 22.54 -6.28
N LEU A 163 -2.89 22.31 -7.54
CA LEU A 163 -1.92 21.88 -8.57
C LEU A 163 -0.75 22.86 -8.79
N THR A 164 -0.93 24.14 -8.44
CA THR A 164 0.10 25.16 -8.67
C THR A 164 1.17 25.20 -7.59
N ASP A 165 0.86 24.75 -6.39
CA ASP A 165 1.77 24.71 -5.23
C ASP A 165 2.05 23.28 -4.73
N ALA A 166 1.62 22.27 -5.51
CA ALA A 166 1.83 20.88 -5.20
C ALA A 166 3.31 20.49 -5.13
N ALA A 167 3.68 19.70 -4.13
CA ALA A 167 5.02 19.14 -4.04
C ALA A 167 5.27 18.07 -5.12
N PHE A 168 4.24 17.29 -5.46
CA PHE A 168 4.30 16.28 -6.51
C PHE A 168 2.95 16.15 -7.20
N ILE A 169 2.97 16.05 -8.54
CA ILE A 169 1.79 15.79 -9.35
C ILE A 169 2.02 14.47 -10.09
N PRO A 170 1.28 13.42 -9.72
CA PRO A 170 1.37 12.09 -10.33
C PRO A 170 0.97 12.08 -11.80
N SER A 171 1.05 10.91 -12.43
CA SER A 171 0.68 10.67 -13.83
C SER A 171 -0.71 11.23 -14.19
N HIS A 172 -0.89 11.57 -15.46
CA HIS A 172 -2.22 11.96 -15.95
C HIS A 172 -3.21 10.82 -15.73
N PRO A 173 -4.48 11.11 -15.39
CA PRO A 173 -5.48 10.07 -15.11
C PRO A 173 -5.62 9.01 -16.19
N ASP A 174 -5.54 9.39 -17.47
CA ASP A 174 -5.64 8.46 -18.60
C ASP A 174 -4.56 7.37 -18.60
N GLY A 175 -3.39 7.64 -18.01
CA GLY A 175 -2.30 6.66 -17.91
C GLY A 175 -2.41 5.72 -16.70
N VAL A 176 -3.30 6.01 -15.75
CA VAL A 176 -3.41 5.23 -14.51
C VAL A 176 -3.77 3.76 -14.77
N PRO A 177 -4.76 3.42 -15.61
CA PRO A 177 -5.11 2.03 -15.88
C PRO A 177 -3.94 1.21 -16.45
N ASP A 178 -3.21 1.77 -17.40
CA ASP A 178 -2.08 1.08 -18.05
C ASP A 178 -0.92 0.88 -17.06
N LEU A 179 -0.58 1.89 -16.26
CA LEU A 179 0.47 1.82 -15.24
C LEU A 179 0.12 0.82 -14.14
N MET A 180 -1.13 0.76 -13.72
CA MET A 180 -1.59 -0.22 -12.73
C MET A 180 -1.66 -1.63 -13.31
N SER A 181 -1.97 -1.78 -14.58
CA SER A 181 -1.91 -3.07 -15.29
C SER A 181 -0.46 -3.59 -15.41
N ASP A 182 0.49 -2.71 -15.74
CA ASP A 182 1.92 -3.03 -15.74
C ASP A 182 2.41 -3.47 -14.35
N LEU A 183 2.00 -2.75 -13.30
CA LEU A 183 2.34 -3.08 -11.92
C LEU A 183 1.78 -4.45 -11.50
N GLU A 184 0.52 -4.76 -11.85
CA GLU A 184 -0.07 -6.08 -11.60
C GLU A 184 0.67 -7.18 -12.36
N ALA A 185 1.00 -6.95 -13.63
CA ALA A 185 1.79 -7.88 -14.42
C ALA A 185 3.17 -8.12 -13.78
N PHE A 186 3.82 -7.08 -13.24
CA PHE A 186 5.09 -7.19 -12.53
C PHE A 186 5.01 -8.11 -11.30
N TRP A 187 3.90 -8.10 -10.54
CA TRP A 187 3.74 -8.99 -9.38
C TRP A 187 3.79 -10.47 -9.76
N HIS A 188 3.26 -10.82 -10.94
CA HIS A 188 3.07 -12.21 -11.38
C HIS A 188 4.05 -12.66 -12.46
N ASN A 189 4.94 -11.79 -12.92
CA ASN A 189 5.88 -12.14 -13.98
C ASN A 189 7.04 -12.98 -13.44
N GLU A 190 6.92 -14.31 -13.55
CA GLU A 190 7.94 -15.26 -13.14
C GLU A 190 9.18 -15.27 -14.04
N ALA A 191 9.09 -14.72 -15.25
CA ALA A 191 10.25 -14.59 -16.15
C ALA A 191 11.25 -13.54 -15.64
N ILE A 192 10.80 -12.61 -14.79
CA ILE A 192 11.66 -11.59 -14.18
C ILE A 192 12.26 -12.14 -12.88
N VAL A 193 13.57 -12.36 -12.86
CA VAL A 193 14.30 -12.86 -11.69
C VAL A 193 14.60 -11.68 -10.74
N VAL A 194 13.70 -11.41 -9.81
CA VAL A 194 13.83 -10.36 -8.78
C VAL A 194 13.44 -10.94 -7.43
N PRO A 195 14.28 -10.82 -6.37
CA PRO A 195 13.91 -11.23 -5.02
C PRO A 195 12.63 -10.51 -4.55
N HIS A 196 11.78 -11.24 -3.84
CA HIS A 196 10.46 -10.72 -3.42
C HIS A 196 10.53 -9.41 -2.63
N LEU A 197 11.51 -9.26 -1.72
CA LEU A 197 11.66 -8.02 -0.95
C LEU A 197 12.04 -6.82 -1.83
N ILE A 198 12.79 -7.05 -2.91
CA ILE A 198 13.07 -6.01 -3.91
C ILE A 198 11.82 -5.75 -4.75
N ARG A 199 11.10 -6.79 -5.16
CA ARG A 199 9.88 -6.67 -5.95
C ARG A 199 8.82 -5.86 -5.20
N VAL A 200 8.58 -6.15 -3.93
CA VAL A 200 7.60 -5.38 -3.13
C VAL A 200 8.04 -3.93 -2.90
N ALA A 201 9.34 -3.68 -2.72
CA ALA A 201 9.86 -2.31 -2.58
C ALA A 201 9.64 -1.49 -3.86
N ILE A 202 9.94 -2.07 -5.04
CA ILE A 202 9.66 -1.46 -6.35
C ILE A 202 8.15 -1.24 -6.51
N SER A 203 7.33 -2.23 -6.13
CA SER A 203 5.88 -2.16 -6.24
C SER A 203 5.28 -1.05 -5.39
N HIS A 204 5.72 -0.92 -4.14
CA HIS A 204 5.28 0.15 -3.25
C HIS A 204 5.67 1.53 -3.80
N TYR A 205 6.93 1.69 -4.21
CA TYR A 205 7.40 2.93 -4.84
C TYR A 205 6.58 3.30 -6.07
N GLN A 206 6.34 2.33 -6.98
CA GLN A 206 5.59 2.56 -8.20
C GLN A 206 4.12 2.92 -7.91
N PHE A 207 3.48 2.21 -6.99
CA PHE A 207 2.12 2.50 -6.55
C PHE A 207 1.98 3.93 -6.01
N GLU A 208 2.88 4.33 -5.10
CA GLU A 208 2.88 5.69 -4.55
C GLU A 208 3.18 6.75 -5.61
N THR A 209 4.01 6.43 -6.60
CA THR A 209 4.32 7.34 -7.72
C THR A 209 3.12 7.50 -8.68
N ILE A 210 2.39 6.42 -8.96
CA ILE A 210 1.17 6.46 -9.78
C ILE A 210 0.05 7.19 -9.04
N HIS A 211 -0.08 6.95 -7.74
CA HIS A 211 -1.11 7.52 -6.86
C HIS A 211 -2.52 7.34 -7.43
N PRO A 212 -2.98 6.07 -7.60
CA PRO A 212 -4.09 5.74 -8.50
C PRO A 212 -5.47 6.15 -8.00
N PHE A 213 -5.65 6.43 -6.72
CA PHE A 213 -6.94 6.83 -6.13
C PHE A 213 -6.99 8.34 -5.88
N LEU A 214 -8.20 8.88 -5.68
CA LEU A 214 -8.37 10.29 -5.29
C LEU A 214 -8.00 10.57 -3.84
N ASP A 215 -8.06 9.54 -2.98
CA ASP A 215 -7.71 9.57 -1.56
C ASP A 215 -7.28 8.17 -1.11
N GLY A 216 -6.70 8.01 0.09
CA GLY A 216 -6.38 6.71 0.67
C GLY A 216 -5.18 5.98 0.05
N ASN A 217 -4.45 6.60 -0.89
CA ASN A 217 -3.31 5.94 -1.56
C ASN A 217 -2.23 5.50 -0.56
N GLY A 218 -1.81 6.35 0.36
CA GLY A 218 -0.78 6.02 1.34
C GLY A 218 -1.16 4.81 2.21
N ARG A 219 -2.43 4.70 2.61
CA ARG A 219 -2.92 3.54 3.37
C ARG A 219 -2.91 2.26 2.52
N ILE A 220 -3.38 2.31 1.27
CA ILE A 220 -3.34 1.17 0.34
C ILE A 220 -1.91 0.81 -0.05
N GLY A 221 -1.04 1.78 -0.29
CA GLY A 221 0.37 1.53 -0.61
C GLY A 221 1.12 0.83 0.52
N ARG A 222 0.89 1.23 1.78
CA ARG A 222 1.45 0.52 2.94
C ARG A 222 0.86 -0.89 3.07
N LEU A 223 -0.45 -1.04 2.85
CA LEU A 223 -1.14 -2.33 2.90
C LEU A 223 -0.73 -3.28 1.76
N LEU A 224 -0.31 -2.76 0.63
CA LEU A 224 0.22 -3.57 -0.47
C LEU A 224 1.43 -4.42 -0.03
N ILE A 225 2.25 -3.94 0.90
CA ILE A 225 3.45 -4.65 1.37
C ILE A 225 3.07 -5.98 2.04
N PRO A 226 2.31 -6.01 3.15
CA PRO A 226 1.92 -7.27 3.78
C PRO A 226 1.07 -8.14 2.87
N LEU A 227 0.17 -7.58 2.06
CA LEU A 227 -0.63 -8.36 1.12
C LEU A 227 0.23 -9.08 0.07
N TYR A 228 1.27 -8.40 -0.45
CA TYR A 228 2.23 -9.02 -1.35
C TYR A 228 2.98 -10.18 -0.67
N LEU A 229 3.48 -9.97 0.55
CA LEU A 229 4.22 -10.99 1.29
C LEU A 229 3.36 -12.21 1.62
N VAL A 230 2.10 -12.00 1.99
CA VAL A 230 1.13 -13.09 2.25
C VAL A 230 0.79 -13.83 0.94
N SER A 231 0.53 -13.11 -0.15
CA SER A 231 0.16 -13.71 -1.43
C SER A 231 1.25 -14.60 -2.04
N HIS A 232 2.51 -14.36 -1.67
CA HIS A 232 3.66 -15.14 -2.12
C HIS A 232 4.19 -16.13 -1.04
N GLY A 233 3.45 -16.33 0.04
CA GLY A 233 3.82 -17.27 1.11
C GLY A 233 5.07 -16.88 1.90
N LEU A 234 5.47 -15.62 1.88
CA LEU A 234 6.61 -15.10 2.65
C LEU A 234 6.21 -14.74 4.08
N LEU A 235 4.94 -14.42 4.28
CA LEU A 235 4.28 -14.32 5.56
C LEU A 235 3.07 -15.24 5.56
N GLU A 236 2.88 -16.03 6.60
CA GLU A 236 1.67 -16.84 6.75
C GLU A 236 0.43 -15.98 7.03
N LYS A 237 0.64 -14.87 7.72
CA LYS A 237 -0.40 -13.92 8.12
C LYS A 237 0.17 -12.48 8.12
N PRO A 238 -0.66 -11.43 8.03
CA PRO A 238 -0.21 -10.03 7.93
C PRO A 238 0.31 -9.50 9.28
N SER A 239 1.36 -10.09 9.79
CA SER A 239 2.02 -9.69 11.05
C SER A 239 3.23 -8.80 10.75
N LEU A 240 3.00 -7.53 10.40
CA LEU A 240 4.06 -6.53 10.22
C LEU A 240 3.93 -5.39 11.23
#